data_e73cadf8cb02d0a2f32b0e8ff92e269c
#
_entry.id   e73cadf8cb02d0a2f32b0e8ff92e269c
#
_cell.length_a   1.000
_cell.length_b   1.000
_cell.length_c   1.000
_cell.angle_alpha   90.00
_cell.angle_beta   90.00
_cell.angle_gamma   90.00
#
_symmetry.space_group_name_H-M   'P 1'
#
loop_
_entity.id
_entity.type
_entity.pdbx_description
1 polymer ?
#
loop_
_entity_poly.entity_id
_entity_poly.type
_entity_poly.pdbx_seq_one_letter_code
_entity_poly.pdbx_strand_id
1 'polypeptide(L)'
;MSVAFNGFKESLATFLAASGLTAGVPVKISANDTVDACAAGDSFSGVANQVGGGYASVQMSGFATLGYTGTTAPSAGYNLLAGDGSGGVKAVTTGGRSMLVIHVDTTAKTVGVML
;
A
#
# COMPACT_ATOMS: atom_id res chain seq x y z
N MET A 1 25.92 4.21 -10.61
CA MET A 1 24.60 4.53 -11.19
C MET A 1 23.52 4.12 -10.19
N SER A 2 22.57 4.96 -9.93
CA SER A 2 21.43 4.63 -9.08
C SER A 2 20.16 4.55 -9.91
N VAL A 3 19.20 3.79 -9.41
CA VAL A 3 17.90 3.62 -10.04
C VAL A 3 16.86 4.35 -9.21
N ALA A 4 15.99 5.12 -9.83
CA ALA A 4 14.94 5.85 -9.14
C ALA A 4 13.61 5.61 -9.82
N PHE A 5 12.59 5.31 -9.03
CA PHE A 5 11.23 5.06 -9.48
C PHE A 5 10.23 6.07 -8.92
N ASN A 6 10.69 6.99 -8.07
CA ASN A 6 9.82 7.96 -7.42
C ASN A 6 9.07 8.79 -8.46
N GLY A 7 7.78 8.89 -8.31
CA GLY A 7 6.91 9.66 -9.19
C GLY A 7 6.55 8.96 -10.51
N PHE A 8 7.12 7.80 -10.79
CA PHE A 8 6.86 7.10 -12.05
C PHE A 8 5.39 6.68 -12.13
N LYS A 9 4.67 7.23 -13.11
CA LYS A 9 3.23 6.99 -13.33
C LYS A 9 2.39 7.14 -12.07
N GLU A 10 2.82 8.00 -11.16
CA GLU A 10 2.09 8.25 -9.92
C GLU A 10 0.78 8.99 -10.23
N SER A 11 -0.31 8.46 -9.70
CA SER A 11 -1.64 9.01 -9.88
C SER A 11 -2.34 9.07 -8.53
N LEU A 12 -2.87 10.23 -8.18
CA LEU A 12 -3.54 10.49 -6.91
C LEU A 12 -5.02 10.76 -7.14
N ALA A 13 -5.85 10.22 -6.26
CA ALA A 13 -7.28 10.52 -6.22
C ALA A 13 -7.68 10.92 -4.81
N THR A 14 -8.64 11.81 -4.68
CA THR A 14 -9.12 12.28 -3.38
C THR A 14 -10.40 11.56 -2.98
N PHE A 15 -10.40 11.01 -1.77
CA PHE A 15 -11.54 10.30 -1.19
C PHE A 15 -11.92 10.92 0.15
N LEU A 16 -13.10 10.57 0.64
CA LEU A 16 -13.42 10.81 2.05
C LEU A 16 -12.58 9.87 2.90
N ALA A 17 -12.09 10.36 4.02
CA ALA A 17 -11.25 9.57 4.92
C ALA A 17 -12.06 9.14 6.14
N ALA A 18 -12.00 7.84 6.48
CA ALA A 18 -12.56 7.35 7.71
C ALA A 18 -11.83 7.95 8.92
N SER A 19 -12.52 8.01 10.05
CA SER A 19 -11.95 8.54 11.29
C SER A 19 -10.71 7.75 11.71
N GLY A 20 -9.63 8.45 12.04
CA GLY A 20 -8.39 7.83 12.51
C GLY A 20 -7.43 7.39 11.42
N LEU A 21 -7.78 7.58 10.15
CA LEU A 21 -6.87 7.24 9.06
C LEU A 21 -5.64 8.13 9.09
N THR A 22 -4.47 7.53 8.86
CA THR A 22 -3.18 8.24 8.81
C THR A 22 -2.54 8.07 7.44
N ALA A 23 -1.61 8.97 7.09
CA ALA A 23 -0.87 8.87 5.84
C ALA A 23 0.14 7.72 5.87
N GLY A 24 0.48 7.22 4.69
CA GLY A 24 1.52 6.21 4.51
C GLY A 24 1.05 4.77 4.61
N VAL A 25 -0.24 4.53 4.82
CA VAL A 25 -0.78 3.17 5.01
C VAL A 25 -1.58 2.72 3.79
N PRO A 26 -1.62 1.41 3.50
CA PRO A 26 -2.52 0.89 2.49
C PRO A 26 -3.97 1.05 2.94
N VAL A 27 -4.83 1.42 2.01
CA VAL A 27 -6.24 1.71 2.28
C VAL A 27 -7.17 0.87 1.42
N LYS A 28 -8.38 0.66 1.92
CA LYS A 28 -9.46 -0.02 1.21
C LYS A 28 -10.65 0.92 1.05
N ILE A 29 -11.51 0.63 0.11
CA ILE A 29 -12.80 1.31 0.00
C ILE A 29 -13.72 0.71 1.06
N SER A 30 -14.08 1.51 2.07
CA SER A 30 -14.87 1.06 3.21
C SER A 30 -16.35 1.43 3.10
N ALA A 31 -16.65 2.43 2.30
CA ALA A 31 -18.01 2.90 2.01
C ALA A 31 -17.95 3.69 0.70
N ASN A 32 -19.08 4.22 0.23
CA ASN A 32 -19.10 5.04 -0.97
C ASN A 32 -18.14 6.22 -0.82
N ASP A 33 -17.22 6.38 -1.78
CA ASP A 33 -16.26 7.47 -1.86
C ASP A 33 -15.32 7.58 -0.65
N THR A 34 -15.26 6.55 0.20
CA THR A 34 -14.57 6.60 1.49
C THR A 34 -13.50 5.52 1.56
N VAL A 35 -12.33 5.90 2.07
CA VAL A 35 -11.23 4.97 2.33
C VAL A 35 -10.95 4.85 3.82
N ASP A 36 -10.47 3.68 4.22
CA ASP A 36 -10.03 3.39 5.58
C ASP A 36 -8.78 2.50 5.52
N ALA A 37 -8.06 2.44 6.63
CA ALA A 37 -6.91 1.56 6.75
C ALA A 37 -7.35 0.10 6.60
N CYS A 38 -6.49 -0.73 6.00
CA CYS A 38 -6.77 -2.14 5.85
C CYS A 38 -6.64 -2.87 7.18
N ALA A 39 -7.57 -3.80 7.43
CA ALA A 39 -7.37 -4.84 8.43
C ALA A 39 -6.47 -5.93 7.85
N ALA A 40 -5.97 -6.83 8.69
CA ALA A 40 -5.11 -7.91 8.26
C ALA A 40 -5.81 -8.79 7.23
N GLY A 41 -5.18 -9.01 6.10
CA GLY A 41 -5.71 -9.82 5.00
C GLY A 41 -6.55 -9.06 3.99
N ASP A 42 -6.85 -7.79 4.21
CA ASP A 42 -7.66 -7.01 3.28
C ASP A 42 -6.88 -6.68 2.00
N SER A 43 -7.58 -6.78 0.87
CA SER A 43 -7.06 -6.25 -0.39
C SER A 43 -7.10 -4.74 -0.35
N PHE A 44 -5.97 -4.10 -0.66
CA PHE A 44 -5.91 -2.65 -0.64
C PHE A 44 -6.08 -2.06 -2.03
N SER A 45 -6.67 -0.86 -2.09
CA SER A 45 -6.94 -0.16 -3.35
C SER A 45 -5.83 0.82 -3.71
N GLY A 46 -5.12 1.30 -2.74
CA GLY A 46 -4.04 2.26 -2.92
C GLY A 46 -3.37 2.56 -1.60
N VAL A 47 -2.55 3.60 -1.57
CA VAL A 47 -1.79 4.01 -0.38
C VAL A 47 -2.13 5.46 -0.06
N ALA A 48 -2.50 5.74 1.19
CA ALA A 48 -2.79 7.09 1.62
C ALA A 48 -1.52 7.95 1.53
N ASN A 49 -1.58 9.02 0.75
CA ASN A 49 -0.47 9.95 0.57
C ASN A 49 -0.54 11.10 1.57
N GLN A 50 -1.72 11.68 1.70
CA GLN A 50 -2.00 12.74 2.67
C GLN A 50 -3.40 12.56 3.23
N VAL A 51 -3.57 12.87 4.51
CA VAL A 51 -4.89 12.79 5.19
C VAL A 51 -5.08 14.05 5.99
N GLY A 52 -6.23 14.68 5.86
CA GLY A 52 -6.57 15.86 6.64
C GLY A 52 -7.94 16.42 6.25
N GLY A 53 -8.59 17.10 7.20
CA GLY A 53 -9.86 17.76 6.96
C GLY A 53 -11.00 16.82 6.55
N GLY A 54 -10.93 15.55 6.90
CA GLY A 54 -11.92 14.54 6.51
C GLY A 54 -11.69 13.94 5.12
N TYR A 55 -10.56 14.25 4.47
CA TYR A 55 -10.23 13.77 3.13
C TYR A 55 -8.88 13.07 3.12
N ALA A 56 -8.70 12.18 2.18
CA ALA A 56 -7.43 11.51 1.93
C ALA A 56 -7.07 11.60 0.45
N SER A 57 -5.82 11.96 0.17
CA SER A 57 -5.24 11.82 -1.17
C SER A 57 -4.61 10.45 -1.23
N VAL A 58 -5.09 9.60 -2.14
CA VAL A 58 -4.68 8.20 -2.23
C VAL A 58 -3.92 7.96 -3.52
N GLN A 59 -2.74 7.40 -3.40
CA GLN A 59 -1.94 6.99 -4.55
C GLN A 59 -2.56 5.70 -5.13
N MET A 60 -3.03 5.79 -6.36
CA MET A 60 -3.72 4.69 -7.04
C MET A 60 -2.81 3.94 -7.99
N SER A 61 -1.73 4.55 -8.43
CA SER A 61 -0.75 3.92 -9.32
C SER A 61 0.63 4.51 -9.11
N GLY A 62 1.65 3.89 -9.69
CA GLY A 62 3.02 4.33 -9.61
C GLY A 62 3.79 3.60 -8.51
N PHE A 63 5.00 4.03 -8.26
CA PHE A 63 5.89 3.40 -7.30
C PHE A 63 5.56 3.80 -5.86
N ALA A 64 5.52 2.83 -4.97
CA ALA A 64 5.34 3.07 -3.54
C ALA A 64 6.26 2.17 -2.74
N THR A 65 6.75 2.69 -1.61
CA THR A 65 7.52 1.91 -0.64
C THR A 65 6.66 1.68 0.59
N LEU A 66 6.52 0.43 0.97
CA LEU A 66 5.66 0.03 2.09
C LEU A 66 6.45 -0.84 3.05
N GLY A 67 6.13 -0.75 4.35
CA GLY A 67 6.60 -1.72 5.32
C GLY A 67 5.91 -3.07 5.11
N TYR A 68 6.60 -4.16 5.41
CA TYR A 68 5.97 -5.48 5.38
C TYR A 68 6.20 -6.22 6.69
N THR A 69 5.28 -7.12 6.99
CA THR A 69 5.34 -8.00 8.16
C THR A 69 5.04 -9.43 7.73
N GLY A 70 5.09 -10.34 8.68
CA GLY A 70 4.84 -11.75 8.43
C GLY A 70 6.13 -12.56 8.41
N THR A 71 5.98 -13.87 8.42
CA THR A 71 7.11 -14.80 8.47
C THR A 71 7.73 -15.03 7.09
N THR A 72 6.97 -14.76 6.02
CA THR A 72 7.44 -14.93 4.64
C THR A 72 7.64 -13.54 4.03
N ALA A 73 8.89 -13.20 3.71
CA ALA A 73 9.18 -11.95 3.01
C ALA A 73 8.67 -12.04 1.57
N PRO A 74 8.14 -10.93 1.01
CA PRO A 74 7.89 -10.85 -0.42
C PRO A 74 9.20 -11.04 -1.19
N SER A 75 9.08 -11.42 -2.44
CA SER A 75 10.24 -11.57 -3.33
C SER A 75 10.07 -10.67 -4.56
N ALA A 76 11.18 -10.37 -5.25
CA ALA A 76 11.10 -9.59 -6.48
C ALA A 76 10.21 -10.31 -7.50
N GLY A 77 9.42 -9.54 -8.25
CA GLY A 77 8.44 -10.06 -9.19
C GLY A 77 7.01 -9.92 -8.68
N TYR A 78 6.08 -10.64 -9.27
CA TYR A 78 4.69 -10.55 -8.88
C TYR A 78 4.41 -11.36 -7.61
N ASN A 79 3.75 -10.72 -6.66
CA ASN A 79 3.33 -11.31 -5.40
C ASN A 79 1.90 -10.90 -5.09
N LEU A 80 1.18 -11.76 -4.36
CA LEU A 80 -0.07 -11.36 -3.74
C LEU A 80 0.25 -10.71 -2.40
N LEU A 81 -0.14 -9.46 -2.25
CA LEU A 81 0.06 -8.69 -1.02
C LEU A 81 -1.29 -8.19 -0.50
N ALA A 82 -1.43 -8.21 0.81
CA ALA A 82 -2.60 -7.68 1.50
C ALA A 82 -2.16 -6.74 2.60
N GLY A 83 -3.08 -5.94 3.12
CA GLY A 83 -2.80 -5.16 4.32
C GLY A 83 -2.48 -6.08 5.49
N ASP A 84 -1.58 -5.64 6.37
CA ASP A 84 -1.18 -6.45 7.54
C ASP A 84 -1.93 -6.07 8.82
N GLY A 85 -2.78 -5.04 8.76
CA GLY A 85 -3.50 -4.54 9.92
C GLY A 85 -2.70 -3.62 10.81
N SER A 86 -1.44 -3.34 10.45
CA SER A 86 -0.53 -2.50 11.24
C SER A 86 0.10 -1.38 10.41
N GLY A 87 -0.50 -1.03 9.29
CA GLY A 87 -0.05 0.07 8.44
C GLY A 87 0.91 -0.36 7.32
N GLY A 88 1.17 -1.63 7.16
CA GLY A 88 2.00 -2.18 6.10
C GLY A 88 1.28 -3.26 5.31
N VAL A 89 2.05 -4.09 4.63
CA VAL A 89 1.55 -5.20 3.83
C VAL A 89 2.17 -6.52 4.27
N LYS A 90 1.57 -7.61 3.85
CA LYS A 90 2.12 -8.96 4.04
C LYS A 90 1.85 -9.81 2.81
N ALA A 91 2.73 -10.78 2.57
CA ALA A 91 2.51 -11.76 1.52
C ALA A 91 1.38 -12.71 1.91
N VAL A 92 0.49 -13.00 0.98
CA VAL A 92 -0.65 -13.89 1.19
C VAL A 92 -0.72 -14.90 0.05
N THR A 93 -1.43 -16.00 0.29
CA THR A 93 -1.63 -17.04 -0.72
C THR A 93 -3.01 -16.93 -1.38
N THR A 94 -3.96 -16.30 -0.70
CA THR A 94 -5.31 -16.06 -1.21
C THR A 94 -5.74 -14.65 -0.85
N GLY A 95 -6.67 -14.09 -1.61
CA GLY A 95 -7.07 -12.71 -1.44
C GLY A 95 -5.94 -11.77 -1.82
N GLY A 96 -5.97 -10.55 -1.26
CA GLY A 96 -4.94 -9.59 -1.53
C GLY A 96 -5.00 -9.03 -2.94
N ARG A 97 -3.92 -8.40 -3.35
CA ARG A 97 -3.78 -7.78 -4.66
C ARG A 97 -2.45 -8.21 -5.27
N SER A 98 -2.48 -8.59 -6.54
CA SER A 98 -1.26 -8.94 -7.27
C SER A 98 -0.47 -7.67 -7.55
N MET A 99 0.78 -7.62 -7.07
CA MET A 99 1.64 -6.45 -7.17
C MET A 99 2.96 -6.83 -7.80
N LEU A 100 3.50 -5.94 -8.62
CA LEU A 100 4.88 -6.08 -9.08
C LEU A 100 5.81 -5.53 -7.99
N VAL A 101 6.54 -6.42 -7.36
CA VAL A 101 7.55 -6.07 -6.36
C VAL A 101 8.87 -5.84 -7.08
N ILE A 102 9.42 -4.64 -6.94
CA ILE A 102 10.66 -4.24 -7.61
C ILE A 102 11.86 -4.46 -6.69
N HIS A 103 11.69 -4.21 -5.40
CA HIS A 103 12.80 -4.24 -4.45
C HIS A 103 12.30 -4.68 -3.07
N VAL A 104 13.07 -5.53 -2.41
CA VAL A 104 12.79 -5.98 -1.03
C VAL A 104 14.01 -5.71 -0.19
N ASP A 105 13.82 -5.00 0.93
CA ASP A 105 14.85 -4.78 1.93
C ASP A 105 14.48 -5.55 3.19
N THR A 106 15.13 -6.69 3.41
CA THR A 106 14.82 -7.57 4.54
C THR A 106 15.34 -7.03 5.87
N THR A 107 16.31 -6.11 5.83
CA THR A 107 16.82 -5.46 7.04
C THR A 107 15.87 -4.38 7.54
N ALA A 108 15.45 -3.49 6.65
CA ALA A 108 14.52 -2.43 6.99
C ALA A 108 13.07 -2.90 7.02
N LYS A 109 12.79 -4.10 6.51
CA LYS A 109 11.43 -4.64 6.37
C LYS A 109 10.56 -3.75 5.51
N THR A 110 11.06 -3.39 4.32
CA THR A 110 10.34 -2.59 3.35
C THR A 110 10.30 -3.26 2.00
N VAL A 111 9.31 -2.90 1.21
CA VAL A 111 9.12 -3.42 -0.14
C VAL A 111 8.75 -2.27 -1.06
N GLY A 112 9.42 -2.19 -2.20
CA GLY A 112 9.09 -1.22 -3.26
C GLY A 112 8.22 -1.90 -4.31
N VAL A 113 7.05 -1.34 -4.55
CA VAL A 113 6.04 -1.94 -5.45
C VAL A 113 5.55 -0.93 -6.48
N MET A 114 5.08 -1.45 -7.60
CA MET A 114 4.27 -0.69 -8.57
C MET A 114 2.80 -1.00 -8.31
N LEU A 115 2.07 0.06 -7.97
CA LEU A 115 0.63 -0.04 -7.71
C LEU A 115 -0.18 -0.21 -9.01
#